data_aa05ab9f723994ca3b751dba8c9eade1
#
_entry.id   aa05ab9f723994ca3b751dba8c9eade1
#
_cell.length_a   1.000
_cell.length_b   1.000
_cell.length_c   1.000
_cell.angle_alpha   90.00
_cell.angle_beta   90.00
_cell.angle_gamma   90.00
#
_symmetry.space_group_name_H-M   'P 1'
#
loop_
_entity.id
_entity.type
_entity.pdbx_description
1 polymer ?
#
loop_
_entity_poly.entity_id
_entity_poly.type
_entity_poly.pdbx_seq_one_letter_code
_entity_poly.pdbx_strand_id
1 'polypeptide(L)'
;YIKRLSGPNVVVVGGGGGASVLAADDLDAAGLALPPILPETQEALAKVTHEAGTSIRNPIDTTSLWDENSFEGTFRPIMGASNVDVILHHTSFGGGGGSSRGGDPRHRLPRQAETLGNLQREFGKPIVVAIRPATTDDGFEQGAYFQELCAQQGIATFPSIVRAGNAMARLLEWQGLQG
;
A
#
# COMPACT_ATOMS: atom_id res chain seq x y z
N TYR A 1 9.46 0.51 13.37
CA TYR A 1 8.77 0.31 12.08
C TYR A 1 9.65 -0.58 11.16
N ILE A 2 10.05 -0.15 9.97
CA ILE A 2 10.86 -0.96 9.06
C ILE A 2 12.29 -1.06 9.59
N LYS A 3 12.70 -2.28 9.98
CA LYS A 3 14.05 -2.53 10.46
C LYS A 3 15.01 -2.92 9.31
N ARG A 4 14.47 -3.57 8.28
CA ARG A 4 15.22 -4.07 7.13
C ARG A 4 14.31 -4.23 5.91
N LEU A 5 14.86 -3.97 4.71
CA LEU A 5 14.29 -4.34 3.43
C LEU A 5 15.11 -5.49 2.83
N SER A 6 14.46 -6.46 2.21
CA SER A 6 15.13 -7.60 1.55
C SER A 6 15.74 -7.22 0.21
N GLY A 7 15.21 -6.17 -0.42
CA GLY A 7 15.63 -5.69 -1.71
C GLY A 7 14.81 -4.49 -2.17
N PRO A 8 15.04 -4.02 -3.41
CA PRO A 8 14.42 -2.81 -3.96
C PRO A 8 13.06 -3.04 -4.62
N ASN A 9 12.54 -4.28 -4.65
CA ASN A 9 11.34 -4.63 -5.42
C ASN A 9 10.06 -4.20 -4.70
N VAL A 10 9.43 -3.15 -5.19
CA VAL A 10 8.21 -2.55 -4.61
C VAL A 10 7.00 -2.90 -5.44
N VAL A 11 5.94 -3.37 -4.81
CA VAL A 11 4.61 -3.40 -5.44
C VAL A 11 3.77 -2.27 -4.86
N VAL A 12 3.26 -1.43 -5.73
CA VAL A 12 2.36 -0.33 -5.37
C VAL A 12 0.92 -0.81 -5.42
N VAL A 13 0.16 -0.52 -4.37
CA VAL A 13 -1.26 -0.87 -4.25
C VAL A 13 -2.05 0.35 -3.81
N GLY A 14 -3.05 0.73 -4.58
CA GLY A 14 -3.90 1.87 -4.22
C GLY A 14 -5.12 2.01 -5.10
N GLY A 15 -5.83 3.10 -4.94
CA GLY A 15 -6.94 3.52 -5.80
C GLY A 15 -6.68 4.90 -6.39
N GLY A 16 -6.99 5.05 -7.67
CA GLY A 16 -6.81 6.30 -8.42
C GLY A 16 -5.64 6.23 -9.40
N GLY A 17 -5.93 5.88 -10.66
CA GLY A 17 -4.95 5.60 -11.72
C GLY A 17 -3.87 6.67 -11.89
N GLY A 18 -4.23 7.95 -11.82
CA GLY A 18 -3.25 9.04 -11.93
C GLY A 18 -2.20 9.01 -10.81
N ALA A 19 -2.61 8.72 -9.58
CA ALA A 19 -1.67 8.62 -8.46
C ALA A 19 -0.78 7.37 -8.56
N SER A 20 -1.31 6.28 -9.09
CA SER A 20 -0.56 5.04 -9.30
C SER A 20 0.52 5.21 -10.39
N VAL A 21 0.22 5.94 -11.48
CA VAL A 21 1.21 6.24 -12.52
C VAL A 21 2.34 7.11 -11.97
N LEU A 22 2.00 8.21 -11.27
CA LEU A 22 3.01 9.06 -10.63
C LEU A 22 3.85 8.30 -9.59
N ALA A 23 3.24 7.34 -8.90
CA ALA A 23 3.97 6.49 -7.95
C ALA A 23 5.08 5.69 -8.62
N ALA A 24 4.85 5.17 -9.83
CA ALA A 24 5.86 4.43 -10.57
C ALA A 24 7.06 5.32 -10.92
N ASP A 25 6.80 6.51 -11.44
CA ASP A 25 7.85 7.47 -11.79
C ASP A 25 8.66 7.91 -10.55
N ASP A 26 7.97 8.22 -9.44
CA ASP A 26 8.60 8.65 -8.19
C ASP A 26 9.50 7.57 -7.58
N LEU A 27 9.08 6.30 -7.64
CA LEU A 27 9.85 5.18 -7.10
C LEU A 27 11.04 4.82 -7.98
N ASP A 28 10.88 4.84 -9.30
CA ASP A 28 11.97 4.64 -10.25
C ASP A 28 13.05 5.72 -10.08
N ALA A 29 12.63 6.98 -9.95
CA ALA A 29 13.54 8.10 -9.67
C ALA A 29 14.28 7.96 -8.33
N ALA A 30 13.70 7.26 -7.36
CA ALA A 30 14.34 6.95 -6.08
C ALA A 30 15.28 5.73 -6.15
N GLY A 31 15.39 5.05 -7.30
CA GLY A 31 16.20 3.85 -7.49
C GLY A 31 15.56 2.55 -6.97
N LEU A 32 14.23 2.54 -6.81
CA LEU A 32 13.47 1.35 -6.46
C LEU A 32 12.93 0.66 -7.72
N ALA A 33 12.77 -0.65 -7.66
CA ALA A 33 12.28 -1.44 -8.79
C ALA A 33 10.79 -1.76 -8.63
N LEU A 34 10.05 -1.70 -9.74
CA LEU A 34 8.65 -2.13 -9.80
C LEU A 34 8.54 -3.43 -10.62
N PRO A 35 8.71 -4.59 -9.99
CA PRO A 35 8.65 -5.86 -10.70
C PRO A 35 7.25 -6.11 -11.27
N PRO A 36 7.13 -6.86 -12.38
CA PRO A 36 5.83 -7.30 -12.87
C PRO A 36 5.17 -8.23 -11.85
N ILE A 37 3.84 -8.18 -11.78
CA ILE A 37 3.07 -9.11 -10.96
C ILE A 37 3.13 -10.50 -11.61
N LEU A 38 3.49 -11.52 -10.83
CA LEU A 38 3.60 -12.89 -11.30
C LEU A 38 2.23 -13.44 -11.76
N PRO A 39 2.17 -14.34 -12.75
CA PRO A 39 0.91 -14.86 -13.27
C PRO A 39 -0.01 -15.46 -12.20
N GLU A 40 0.52 -16.26 -11.29
CA GLU A 40 -0.23 -16.84 -10.18
C GLU A 40 -0.81 -15.78 -9.22
N THR A 41 -0.08 -14.69 -9.01
CA THR A 41 -0.55 -13.54 -8.22
C THR A 41 -1.64 -12.78 -8.97
N GLN A 42 -1.50 -12.60 -10.29
CA GLN A 42 -2.54 -11.98 -11.12
C GLN A 42 -3.84 -12.80 -11.10
N GLU A 43 -3.75 -14.12 -11.22
CA GLU A 43 -4.91 -15.00 -11.12
C GLU A 43 -5.62 -14.92 -9.77
N ALA A 44 -4.87 -14.81 -8.69
CA ALA A 44 -5.44 -14.62 -7.35
C ALA A 44 -6.11 -13.24 -7.21
N LEU A 45 -5.49 -12.18 -7.70
CA LEU A 45 -6.04 -10.83 -7.71
C LEU A 45 -7.33 -10.72 -8.54
N ALA A 46 -7.37 -11.36 -9.71
CA ALA A 46 -8.55 -11.36 -10.59
C ALA A 46 -9.82 -11.92 -9.91
N LYS A 47 -9.66 -12.78 -8.89
CA LYS A 47 -10.79 -13.36 -8.14
C LYS A 47 -11.44 -12.37 -7.15
N VAL A 48 -10.69 -11.37 -6.70
CA VAL A 48 -11.11 -10.44 -5.64
C VAL A 48 -11.26 -9.00 -6.12
N THR A 49 -10.78 -8.69 -7.33
CA THR A 49 -10.88 -7.35 -7.90
C THR A 49 -12.06 -7.25 -8.88
N HIS A 50 -12.77 -6.12 -8.83
CA HIS A 50 -13.83 -5.85 -9.80
C HIS A 50 -13.23 -5.39 -11.13
N GLU A 51 -13.78 -5.87 -12.25
CA GLU A 51 -13.21 -5.68 -13.60
C GLU A 51 -13.14 -4.22 -14.04
N ALA A 52 -14.15 -3.41 -13.73
CA ALA A 52 -14.24 -2.04 -14.23
C ALA A 52 -13.25 -1.09 -13.55
N GLY A 53 -12.31 -0.57 -14.31
CA GLY A 53 -11.34 0.43 -13.85
C GLY A 53 -10.21 -0.13 -12.98
N THR A 54 -10.00 -1.45 -12.99
CA THR A 54 -8.95 -2.12 -12.22
C THR A 54 -7.73 -2.42 -13.08
N SER A 55 -6.54 -2.14 -12.53
CA SER A 55 -5.26 -2.64 -13.02
C SER A 55 -4.69 -3.64 -12.02
N ILE A 56 -4.45 -4.88 -12.45
CA ILE A 56 -3.75 -5.92 -11.67
C ILE A 56 -2.28 -6.05 -12.07
N ARG A 57 -1.74 -5.04 -12.76
CA ARG A 57 -0.32 -4.86 -13.03
C ARG A 57 0.28 -3.96 -11.97
N ASN A 58 1.59 -3.99 -11.80
CA ASN A 58 2.27 -3.05 -10.91
C ASN A 58 2.48 -1.69 -11.62
N PRO A 59 1.92 -0.61 -11.13
CA PRO A 59 1.06 -0.43 -9.94
C PRO A 59 -0.33 -1.08 -10.05
N ILE A 60 -0.79 -1.65 -8.91
CA ILE A 60 -2.15 -2.18 -8.79
C ILE A 60 -3.10 -1.03 -8.43
N ASP A 61 -4.06 -0.77 -9.31
CA ASP A 61 -5.10 0.24 -9.11
C ASP A 61 -6.45 -0.44 -9.04
N THR A 62 -7.08 -0.44 -7.87
CA THR A 62 -8.35 -1.12 -7.67
C THR A 62 -9.25 -0.41 -6.67
N THR A 63 -10.56 -0.44 -6.94
CA THR A 63 -11.59 0.02 -6.01
C THR A 63 -11.98 -1.05 -4.98
N SER A 64 -11.51 -2.28 -5.12
CA SER A 64 -11.78 -3.39 -4.19
C SER A 64 -11.19 -3.17 -2.79
N LEU A 65 -10.29 -2.21 -2.63
CA LEU A 65 -9.74 -1.80 -1.33
C LEU A 65 -10.77 -1.17 -0.37
N TRP A 66 -11.95 -0.80 -0.89
CA TRP A 66 -13.05 -0.26 -0.07
C TRP A 66 -13.94 -1.36 0.51
N ASP A 67 -13.88 -2.58 -0.04
CA ASP A 67 -14.63 -3.73 0.44
C ASP A 67 -13.79 -4.56 1.41
N GLU A 68 -14.31 -4.80 2.63
CA GLU A 68 -13.58 -5.50 3.69
C GLU A 68 -13.14 -6.91 3.27
N ASN A 69 -13.97 -7.64 2.51
CA ASN A 69 -13.66 -9.01 2.10
C ASN A 69 -12.58 -9.05 1.02
N SER A 70 -12.55 -8.04 0.15
CA SER A 70 -11.58 -7.94 -0.94
C SER A 70 -10.25 -7.32 -0.50
N PHE A 71 -10.24 -6.58 0.62
CA PHE A 71 -9.04 -5.89 1.10
C PHE A 71 -7.91 -6.88 1.38
N GLU A 72 -8.12 -7.85 2.25
CA GLU A 72 -7.10 -8.87 2.56
C GLU A 72 -6.76 -9.70 1.32
N GLY A 73 -7.77 -10.09 0.53
CA GLY A 73 -7.61 -10.83 -0.71
C GLY A 73 -6.73 -10.11 -1.75
N THR A 74 -6.67 -8.77 -1.71
CA THR A 74 -5.77 -7.98 -2.56
C THR A 74 -4.32 -8.04 -2.07
N PHE A 75 -4.08 -7.88 -0.78
CA PHE A 75 -2.71 -7.82 -0.24
C PHE A 75 -2.05 -9.18 -0.08
N ARG A 76 -2.78 -10.20 0.35
CA ARG A 76 -2.24 -11.53 0.66
C ARG A 76 -1.47 -12.19 -0.48
N PRO A 77 -1.98 -12.27 -1.73
CA PRO A 77 -1.22 -12.88 -2.82
C PRO A 77 0.06 -12.10 -3.17
N ILE A 78 0.05 -10.77 -3.02
CA ILE A 78 1.22 -9.94 -3.28
C ILE A 78 2.29 -10.19 -2.21
N MET A 79 1.89 -10.29 -0.94
CA MET A 79 2.81 -10.61 0.16
C MET A 79 3.46 -11.98 -0.02
N GLY A 80 2.75 -12.95 -0.59
CA GLY A 80 3.26 -14.29 -0.89
C GLY A 80 4.20 -14.36 -2.10
N ALA A 81 4.20 -13.36 -2.98
CA ALA A 81 4.99 -13.38 -4.21
C ALA A 81 6.50 -13.29 -3.94
N SER A 82 7.28 -14.19 -4.58
CA SER A 82 8.74 -14.31 -4.33
C SER A 82 9.56 -13.14 -4.85
N ASN A 83 9.04 -12.40 -5.83
CA ASN A 83 9.70 -11.25 -6.45
C ASN A 83 9.33 -9.90 -5.82
N VAL A 84 8.70 -9.89 -4.64
CA VAL A 84 8.28 -8.67 -3.91
C VAL A 84 9.03 -8.58 -2.59
N ASP A 85 9.68 -7.45 -2.35
CA ASP A 85 10.40 -7.16 -1.11
C ASP A 85 9.59 -6.28 -0.15
N VAL A 86 8.77 -5.38 -0.68
CA VAL A 86 7.95 -4.44 0.09
C VAL A 86 6.68 -4.06 -0.67
N ILE A 87 5.59 -3.82 0.05
CA ILE A 87 4.38 -3.21 -0.51
C ILE A 87 4.32 -1.74 -0.10
N LEU A 88 4.08 -0.87 -1.08
CA LEU A 88 3.69 0.52 -0.85
C LEU A 88 2.19 0.67 -1.10
N HIS A 89 1.42 0.76 -0.02
CA HIS A 89 0.00 1.07 -0.09
C HIS A 89 -0.22 2.58 -0.05
N HIS A 90 -0.84 3.16 -1.08
CA HIS A 90 -1.23 4.56 -1.04
C HIS A 90 -2.74 4.72 -0.90
N THR A 91 -3.15 5.63 -0.03
CA THR A 91 -4.56 5.93 0.24
C THR A 91 -4.77 7.43 0.42
N SER A 92 -6.01 7.87 0.28
CA SER A 92 -6.45 9.22 0.63
C SER A 92 -7.86 9.16 1.19
N PHE A 93 -8.21 10.13 2.03
CA PHE A 93 -9.48 10.23 2.72
C PHE A 93 -10.21 11.51 2.31
N GLY A 94 -11.53 11.58 2.50
CA GLY A 94 -12.32 12.79 2.24
C GLY A 94 -12.60 13.11 0.77
N GLY A 95 -12.25 12.21 -0.16
CA GLY A 95 -12.63 12.35 -1.56
C GLY A 95 -14.04 11.78 -1.84
N GLY A 96 -14.85 12.50 -2.62
CA GLY A 96 -16.29 12.21 -2.84
C GLY A 96 -16.67 10.86 -3.45
N GLY A 97 -15.74 9.94 -3.64
CA GLY A 97 -16.00 8.60 -4.20
C GLY A 97 -15.86 7.45 -3.20
N GLY A 98 -15.21 7.66 -2.06
CA GLY A 98 -14.87 6.58 -1.11
C GLY A 98 -15.77 6.46 0.12
N SER A 99 -16.38 7.55 0.55
CA SER A 99 -17.18 7.57 1.78
C SER A 99 -18.50 6.78 1.71
N SER A 100 -19.07 6.61 0.52
CA SER A 100 -20.34 5.89 0.35
C SER A 100 -20.18 4.39 0.04
N ARG A 101 -18.98 3.95 -0.37
CA ARG A 101 -18.75 2.55 -0.79
C ARG A 101 -18.08 1.67 0.28
N GLY A 102 -17.41 2.26 1.25
CA GLY A 102 -16.56 1.53 2.21
C GLY A 102 -17.12 1.38 3.63
N GLY A 103 -18.40 1.69 3.87
CA GLY A 103 -18.98 1.63 5.21
C GLY A 103 -18.42 2.70 6.17
N ASP A 104 -18.74 2.56 7.47
CA ASP A 104 -18.27 3.51 8.50
C ASP A 104 -16.75 3.40 8.69
N PRO A 105 -16.00 4.50 8.49
CA PRO A 105 -14.54 4.53 8.69
C PRO A 105 -14.10 4.07 10.08
N ARG A 106 -14.92 4.29 11.11
CA ARG A 106 -14.62 3.89 12.49
C ARG A 106 -14.53 2.37 12.67
N HIS A 107 -15.22 1.61 11.84
CA HIS A 107 -15.14 0.15 11.84
C HIS A 107 -14.14 -0.38 10.81
N ARG A 108 -14.12 0.23 9.63
CA ARG A 108 -13.26 -0.21 8.52
C ARG A 108 -11.78 0.03 8.76
N LEU A 109 -11.38 1.23 9.20
CA LEU A 109 -9.97 1.60 9.33
C LEU A 109 -9.20 0.74 10.36
N PRO A 110 -9.74 0.42 11.55
CA PRO A 110 -9.09 -0.51 12.48
C PRO A 110 -8.83 -1.88 11.86
N ARG A 111 -9.82 -2.44 11.17
CA ARG A 111 -9.69 -3.75 10.50
C ARG A 111 -8.65 -3.74 9.39
N GLN A 112 -8.62 -2.68 8.58
CA GLN A 112 -7.61 -2.53 7.54
C GLN A 112 -6.20 -2.46 8.12
N ALA A 113 -5.98 -1.65 9.15
CA ALA A 113 -4.69 -1.56 9.81
C ALA A 113 -4.27 -2.90 10.45
N GLU A 114 -5.20 -3.59 11.13
CA GLU A 114 -4.97 -4.91 11.71
C GLU A 114 -4.61 -5.95 10.63
N THR A 115 -5.36 -5.98 9.53
CA THR A 115 -5.08 -6.87 8.39
C THR A 115 -3.68 -6.65 7.83
N LEU A 116 -3.30 -5.39 7.57
CA LEU A 116 -1.95 -5.07 7.08
C LEU A 116 -0.88 -5.49 8.09
N GLY A 117 -1.08 -5.24 9.38
CA GLY A 117 -0.17 -5.65 10.44
C GLY A 117 -0.03 -7.17 10.56
N ASN A 118 -1.13 -7.92 10.44
CA ASN A 118 -1.12 -9.38 10.45
C ASN A 118 -0.33 -9.93 9.25
N LEU A 119 -0.61 -9.43 8.05
CA LEU A 119 0.10 -9.82 6.84
C LEU A 119 1.60 -9.51 6.92
N GLN A 120 1.97 -8.32 7.42
CA GLN A 120 3.37 -7.97 7.63
C GLN A 120 4.09 -8.95 8.57
N ARG A 121 3.45 -9.36 9.66
CA ARG A 121 4.01 -10.33 10.59
C ARG A 121 4.09 -11.74 10.01
N GLU A 122 3.04 -12.18 9.31
CA GLU A 122 2.93 -13.52 8.71
C GLU A 122 3.99 -13.76 7.65
N PHE A 123 4.18 -12.79 6.74
CA PHE A 123 5.11 -12.94 5.61
C PHE A 123 6.51 -12.40 5.88
N GLY A 124 6.72 -11.66 6.96
CA GLY A 124 8.01 -11.04 7.28
C GLY A 124 8.44 -9.95 6.29
N LYS A 125 7.53 -9.46 5.47
CA LYS A 125 7.76 -8.41 4.49
C LYS A 125 7.13 -7.10 4.96
N PRO A 126 7.83 -5.95 4.86
CA PRO A 126 7.26 -4.69 5.30
C PRO A 126 6.15 -4.19 4.37
N ILE A 127 5.15 -3.56 4.99
CA ILE A 127 4.15 -2.75 4.31
C ILE A 127 4.39 -1.30 4.72
N VAL A 128 4.49 -0.44 3.73
CA VAL A 128 4.62 1.01 3.89
C VAL A 128 3.32 1.67 3.43
N VAL A 129 2.81 2.61 4.20
CA VAL A 129 1.57 3.31 3.85
C VAL A 129 1.87 4.77 3.54
N ALA A 130 1.49 5.23 2.36
CA ALA A 130 1.50 6.64 1.97
C ALA A 130 0.09 7.20 2.10
N ILE A 131 -0.16 8.05 3.10
CA ILE A 131 -1.42 8.74 3.30
C ILE A 131 -1.33 10.08 2.57
N ARG A 132 -1.97 10.17 1.40
CA ARG A 132 -1.98 11.40 0.62
C ARG A 132 -2.83 12.48 1.30
N PRO A 133 -2.47 13.79 1.15
CA PRO A 133 -3.21 14.87 1.76
C PRO A 133 -4.71 14.82 1.45
N ALA A 134 -5.51 15.03 2.46
CA ALA A 134 -6.95 15.17 2.34
C ALA A 134 -7.34 16.58 1.88
N THR A 135 -8.55 16.73 1.33
CA THR A 135 -9.11 18.01 0.89
C THR A 135 -10.26 18.48 1.77
N THR A 136 -10.63 17.71 2.78
CA THR A 136 -11.73 17.99 3.72
C THR A 136 -11.27 17.73 5.15
N ASP A 137 -11.90 18.42 6.12
CA ASP A 137 -11.58 18.26 7.55
C ASP A 137 -11.81 16.80 7.99
N ASP A 138 -12.93 16.20 7.62
CA ASP A 138 -13.21 14.78 7.90
C ASP A 138 -12.15 13.85 7.30
N GLY A 139 -11.65 14.15 6.12
CA GLY A 139 -10.55 13.41 5.51
C GLY A 139 -9.23 13.55 6.27
N PHE A 140 -8.93 14.71 6.83
CA PHE A 140 -7.77 14.91 7.69
C PHE A 140 -7.90 14.10 8.99
N GLU A 141 -9.07 14.12 9.63
CA GLU A 141 -9.32 13.33 10.84
C GLU A 141 -9.19 11.82 10.58
N GLN A 142 -9.77 11.32 9.49
CA GLN A 142 -9.63 9.92 9.08
C GLN A 142 -8.18 9.55 8.79
N GLY A 143 -7.43 10.42 8.11
CA GLY A 143 -6.02 10.20 7.79
C GLY A 143 -5.16 10.12 9.05
N ALA A 144 -5.35 11.04 10.01
CA ALA A 144 -4.66 11.03 11.29
C ALA A 144 -5.00 9.78 12.12
N TYR A 145 -6.28 9.41 12.15
CA TYR A 145 -6.73 8.20 12.83
C TYR A 145 -6.12 6.93 12.21
N PHE A 146 -6.11 6.82 10.89
CA PHE A 146 -5.50 5.68 10.22
C PHE A 146 -3.99 5.60 10.43
N GLN A 147 -3.30 6.75 10.48
CA GLN A 147 -1.88 6.81 10.82
C GLN A 147 -1.60 6.26 12.22
N GLU A 148 -2.43 6.63 13.21
CA GLU A 148 -2.31 6.11 14.57
C GLU A 148 -2.51 4.59 14.62
N LEU A 149 -3.54 4.08 13.96
CA LEU A 149 -3.82 2.65 13.86
C LEU A 149 -2.65 1.89 13.19
N CYS A 150 -2.10 2.41 12.10
CA CYS A 150 -0.92 1.85 11.45
C CYS A 150 0.28 1.81 12.40
N ALA A 151 0.51 2.90 13.16
CA ALA A 151 1.59 2.97 14.14
C ALA A 151 1.45 1.89 15.24
N GLN A 152 0.25 1.62 15.73
CA GLN A 152 -0.05 0.57 16.70
C GLN A 152 0.26 -0.84 16.13
N GLN A 153 0.13 -1.02 14.81
CA GLN A 153 0.46 -2.27 14.12
C GLN A 153 1.94 -2.37 13.69
N GLY A 154 2.76 -1.36 13.96
CA GLY A 154 4.16 -1.33 13.56
C GLY A 154 4.37 -1.04 12.06
N ILE A 155 3.39 -0.43 11.41
CA ILE A 155 3.43 -0.05 10.00
C ILE A 155 3.98 1.37 9.87
N ALA A 156 4.95 1.57 8.99
CA ALA A 156 5.49 2.89 8.67
C ALA A 156 4.53 3.67 7.79
N THR A 157 4.24 4.92 8.17
CA THR A 157 3.38 5.82 7.39
C THR A 157 4.13 7.06 6.94
N PHE A 158 3.81 7.54 5.73
CA PHE A 158 4.41 8.74 5.12
C PHE A 158 3.32 9.64 4.53
N PRO A 159 3.54 10.97 4.50
CA PRO A 159 2.55 11.91 3.96
C PRO A 159 2.53 11.96 2.42
N SER A 160 3.42 11.24 1.75
CA SER A 160 3.44 11.12 0.28
C SER A 160 4.22 9.90 -0.19
N ILE A 161 3.95 9.47 -1.42
CA ILE A 161 4.64 8.38 -2.09
C ILE A 161 6.13 8.71 -2.25
N VAL A 162 6.46 9.94 -2.68
CA VAL A 162 7.85 10.42 -2.82
C VAL A 162 8.64 10.26 -1.51
N ARG A 163 8.05 10.66 -0.38
CA ARG A 163 8.73 10.54 0.91
C ARG A 163 8.90 9.08 1.34
N ALA A 164 7.92 8.24 1.07
CA ALA A 164 8.02 6.80 1.31
C ALA A 164 9.13 6.16 0.45
N GLY A 165 9.16 6.46 -0.85
CA GLY A 165 10.18 5.98 -1.78
C GLY A 165 11.59 6.39 -1.35
N ASN A 166 11.81 7.68 -1.08
CA ASN A 166 13.10 8.19 -0.62
C ASN A 166 13.55 7.55 0.70
N ALA A 167 12.63 7.30 1.63
CA ALA A 167 12.96 6.65 2.90
C ALA A 167 13.37 5.18 2.70
N MET A 168 12.67 4.46 1.84
CA MET A 168 13.01 3.07 1.50
C MET A 168 14.38 2.99 0.78
N ALA A 169 14.62 3.85 -0.21
CA ALA A 169 15.90 3.90 -0.92
C ALA A 169 17.08 4.18 0.02
N ARG A 170 16.94 5.18 0.90
CA ARG A 170 17.98 5.49 1.90
C ARG A 170 18.22 4.35 2.90
N LEU A 171 17.17 3.62 3.27
CA LEU A 171 17.32 2.44 4.12
C LEU A 171 18.12 1.34 3.42
N LEU A 172 17.87 1.10 2.13
CA LEU A 172 18.65 0.14 1.33
C LEU A 172 20.11 0.56 1.18
N GLU A 173 20.37 1.84 0.89
CA GLU A 173 21.74 2.39 0.85
C GLU A 173 22.45 2.19 2.18
N TRP A 174 21.82 2.53 3.29
CA TRP A 174 22.39 2.35 4.63
C TRP A 174 22.69 0.88 4.94
N GLN A 175 21.80 -0.03 4.55
CA GLN A 175 22.01 -1.47 4.71
C GLN A 175 23.19 -1.99 3.85
N GLY A 176 23.35 -1.48 2.63
CA GLY A 176 24.47 -1.80 1.75
C GLY A 176 25.83 -1.30 2.28
N LEU A 177 25.84 -0.24 3.09
CA LEU A 177 27.06 0.26 3.76
C LEU A 177 27.45 -0.53 5.02
N GLN A 178 26.57 -1.39 5.53
CA GLN A 178 26.77 -2.20 6.73
C GLN A 178 27.25 -3.63 6.41
N GLY A 179 27.29 -4.02 5.16
CA GLY A 179 27.75 -5.33 4.64
C GLY A 179 29.09 -5.22 3.96
#